data_0a260ebe1ec2ad9c74d0bc9a06d231b4
#
_entry.id   0a260ebe1ec2ad9c74d0bc9a06d231b4
#
_cell.length_a   1.000
_cell.length_b   1.000
_cell.length_c   1.000
_cell.angle_alpha   90.00
_cell.angle_beta   90.00
_cell.angle_gamma   90.00
#
_symmetry.space_group_name_H-M   'P 1'
#
loop_
_entity.id
_entity.type
_entity.pdbx_description
1 polymer ?
#
loop_
_entity_poly.entity_id
_entity_poly.type
_entity_poly.pdbx_seq_one_letter_code
_entity_poly.pdbx_strand_id
1 'polypeptide(L)'
;MSESSFSLYAGRGNPNWTATGPREAFHALGYFALDESRRVWTADNLGGTPERRGIGERFDSWVRRHPQLPGVELLAACVQYALARWAFDKDEFVHELADAVTGGTYPVPGRMLTHAEHIVRGYLGFEMFGTRPPKGDMSLFATEGAAAAMCYVFDSLVKNGILAKGDKVALMAPVFTPYVEVPELDAYGFEVVEVRASRSAGTGVRQWHYPREEVAKLADPAVRLVCAVNPGNPPSPVLGDRVAEQIKEIVATANPRLLIVTDDVYGTFVPGFHSLAADVPRNTLLVYSYSKHFGCTGWRLGVIGLHDDNVIDEMIADLPQERKDRLARRYRSLTPEPEKLRFIDRLVTDSRPVAPRHTAGLSLPQQAMMVLFSLFDLLEEGQAYKERVRQIVRQRLELLLEGARMKTADDDRRAGHYVELDLLAEAERVHGKEFADFLEKTYEPSDPVFRLAARTSVAAPPGGFDGPEWSVRISLADLDDMDCLKIGHHLGEVFREYVAEWTRSPSPRGPAGEAGHPGAAR
;
A
#
# COMPACT_ATOMS: atom_id res chain seq x y z
N MET A 1 16.39 -22.97 -4.06
CA MET A 1 15.52 -23.66 -5.05
C MET A 1 15.22 -22.66 -6.16
N SER A 2 15.38 -22.99 -7.42
CA SER A 2 15.07 -22.05 -8.51
C SER A 2 13.55 -21.94 -8.69
N GLU A 3 13.02 -20.76 -8.98
CA GLU A 3 11.58 -20.51 -9.22
C GLU A 3 10.96 -21.45 -10.28
N SER A 4 11.78 -22.06 -11.12
CA SER A 4 11.33 -22.98 -12.19
C SER A 4 10.83 -24.35 -11.69
N SER A 5 10.99 -24.68 -10.41
CA SER A 5 10.56 -25.96 -9.85
C SER A 5 9.17 -25.96 -9.20
N PHE A 6 8.56 -24.76 -9.02
CA PHE A 6 7.24 -24.64 -8.40
C PHE A 6 6.18 -24.34 -9.46
N SER A 7 5.04 -25.03 -9.38
CA SER A 7 3.89 -24.78 -10.23
C SER A 7 3.07 -23.57 -9.79
N LEU A 8 3.17 -23.18 -8.50
CA LEU A 8 2.42 -22.08 -7.91
C LEU A 8 3.23 -21.42 -6.77
N TYR A 9 3.28 -20.09 -6.77
CA TYR A 9 3.90 -19.30 -5.69
C TYR A 9 2.85 -18.47 -4.96
N ALA A 10 2.46 -18.90 -3.77
CA ALA A 10 1.38 -18.31 -2.97
C ALA A 10 1.77 -17.02 -2.22
N GLY A 11 2.96 -16.50 -2.42
CA GLY A 11 3.47 -15.30 -1.75
C GLY A 11 3.46 -14.02 -2.58
N ARG A 12 3.10 -14.09 -3.88
CA ARG A 12 3.13 -12.92 -4.76
C ARG A 12 2.10 -11.87 -4.37
N GLY A 13 2.51 -10.61 -4.50
CA GLY A 13 1.63 -9.48 -4.20
C GLY A 13 0.79 -8.98 -5.38
N ASN A 14 0.92 -9.57 -6.56
CA ASN A 14 0.18 -9.17 -7.74
C ASN A 14 -1.26 -9.69 -7.66
N PRO A 15 -2.28 -8.82 -7.82
CA PRO A 15 -3.64 -9.30 -8.02
C PRO A 15 -3.77 -10.04 -9.35
N ASN A 16 -4.63 -11.07 -9.40
CA ASN A 16 -4.98 -11.77 -10.65
C ASN A 16 -6.24 -11.21 -11.33
N TRP A 17 -6.79 -10.15 -10.77
CA TRP A 17 -7.86 -9.38 -11.43
C TRP A 17 -7.32 -8.15 -12.15
N THR A 18 -8.12 -7.60 -13.04
CA THR A 18 -7.79 -6.43 -13.85
C THR A 18 -9.04 -5.56 -14.05
N ALA A 19 -8.96 -4.28 -13.69
CA ALA A 19 -9.99 -3.31 -14.05
C ALA A 19 -9.91 -3.04 -15.56
N THR A 20 -10.79 -3.65 -16.37
CA THR A 20 -10.75 -3.53 -17.84
C THR A 20 -11.33 -2.21 -18.33
N GLY A 21 -12.46 -1.75 -17.77
CA GLY A 21 -13.15 -0.55 -18.23
C GLY A 21 -12.27 0.69 -18.32
N PRO A 22 -11.56 1.11 -17.25
CA PRO A 22 -10.68 2.29 -17.34
C PRO A 22 -9.49 2.10 -18.30
N ARG A 23 -9.06 0.86 -18.58
CA ARG A 23 -8.04 0.60 -19.60
C ARG A 23 -8.59 0.76 -21.00
N GLU A 24 -9.80 0.28 -21.25
CA GLU A 24 -10.50 0.50 -22.52
C GLU A 24 -10.74 2.00 -22.75
N ALA A 25 -11.16 2.74 -21.71
CA ALA A 25 -11.29 4.20 -21.77
C ALA A 25 -9.96 4.90 -22.09
N PHE A 26 -8.85 4.42 -21.55
CA PHE A 26 -7.51 4.93 -21.88
C PHE A 26 -7.14 4.69 -23.34
N HIS A 27 -7.42 3.52 -23.88
CA HIS A 27 -7.19 3.25 -25.30
C HIS A 27 -8.09 4.09 -26.20
N ALA A 28 -9.36 4.27 -25.83
CA ALA A 28 -10.29 5.16 -26.53
C ALA A 28 -9.79 6.61 -26.54
N LEU A 29 -9.30 7.12 -25.39
CA LEU A 29 -8.66 8.43 -25.31
C LEU A 29 -7.44 8.53 -26.23
N GLY A 30 -6.63 7.48 -26.33
CA GLY A 30 -5.50 7.41 -27.24
C GLY A 30 -5.92 7.55 -28.70
N TYR A 31 -6.98 6.88 -29.14
CA TYR A 31 -7.52 7.01 -30.49
C TYR A 31 -8.03 8.43 -30.77
N PHE A 32 -8.80 9.02 -29.84
CA PHE A 32 -9.23 10.41 -29.94
C PHE A 32 -8.04 11.37 -30.11
N ALA A 33 -7.02 11.24 -29.26
CA ALA A 33 -5.86 12.11 -29.28
C ALA A 33 -5.06 11.99 -30.60
N LEU A 34 -4.94 10.79 -31.16
CA LEU A 34 -4.31 10.56 -32.46
C LEU A 34 -5.13 11.19 -33.61
N ASP A 35 -6.47 11.13 -33.55
CA ASP A 35 -7.32 11.79 -34.53
C ASP A 35 -7.17 13.33 -34.45
N GLU A 36 -7.10 13.88 -33.24
CA GLU A 36 -6.81 15.30 -33.03
C GLU A 36 -5.42 15.70 -33.57
N SER A 37 -4.40 14.87 -33.35
CA SER A 37 -3.06 15.10 -33.90
C SER A 37 -3.03 15.11 -35.42
N ARG A 38 -3.74 14.16 -36.07
CA ARG A 38 -3.90 14.10 -37.54
C ARG A 38 -4.68 15.30 -38.09
N ARG A 39 -5.64 15.81 -37.32
CA ARG A 39 -6.43 16.99 -37.72
C ARG A 39 -5.56 18.24 -37.85
N VAL A 40 -4.59 18.40 -36.97
CA VAL A 40 -3.71 19.59 -36.96
C VAL A 40 -2.69 19.53 -38.10
N TRP A 41 -2.07 18.38 -38.28
CA TRP A 41 -1.05 18.19 -39.30
C TRP A 41 -0.91 16.72 -39.65
N THR A 42 -1.05 16.38 -40.91
CA THR A 42 -0.95 15.02 -41.42
C THR A 42 -0.01 14.95 -42.61
N ALA A 43 1.05 14.18 -42.51
CA ALA A 43 1.92 13.79 -43.63
C ALA A 43 2.64 12.48 -43.27
N ASP A 44 2.45 11.42 -44.02
CA ASP A 44 3.20 10.15 -43.90
C ASP A 44 3.33 9.63 -42.46
N ASN A 45 2.24 9.48 -41.75
CA ASN A 45 2.18 9.10 -40.31
C ASN A 45 2.67 10.16 -39.31
N LEU A 46 2.85 11.40 -39.71
CA LEU A 46 3.09 12.52 -38.82
C LEU A 46 1.76 13.14 -38.35
N GLY A 47 1.73 13.63 -37.11
CA GLY A 47 0.64 14.41 -36.54
C GLY A 47 1.18 15.60 -35.76
N GLY A 48 0.39 16.67 -35.62
CA GLY A 48 0.74 17.81 -34.78
C GLY A 48 0.26 17.64 -33.34
N THR A 49 0.68 18.56 -32.47
CA THR A 49 0.13 18.65 -31.11
C THR A 49 -1.35 19.04 -31.18
N PRO A 50 -2.26 18.35 -30.47
CA PRO A 50 -3.68 18.69 -30.45
C PRO A 50 -3.93 20.16 -30.10
N GLU A 51 -4.82 20.80 -30.82
CA GLU A 51 -5.21 22.20 -30.54
C GLU A 51 -6.26 22.26 -29.43
N ARG A 52 -6.02 23.09 -28.42
CA ARG A 52 -6.94 23.23 -27.29
C ARG A 52 -8.29 23.82 -27.70
N ARG A 53 -8.32 24.88 -28.50
CA ARG A 53 -9.55 25.58 -28.84
C ARG A 53 -10.57 24.66 -29.52
N GLY A 54 -11.76 24.50 -28.91
CA GLY A 54 -12.87 23.72 -29.45
C GLY A 54 -12.67 22.20 -29.38
N ILE A 55 -11.63 21.71 -28.68
CA ILE A 55 -11.36 20.26 -28.55
C ILE A 55 -12.49 19.54 -27.78
N GLY A 56 -13.13 20.21 -26.83
CA GLY A 56 -14.27 19.65 -26.09
C GLY A 56 -15.47 19.34 -26.96
N GLU A 57 -15.81 20.21 -27.93
CA GLU A 57 -16.89 19.94 -28.90
C GLU A 57 -16.51 18.82 -29.88
N ARG A 58 -15.24 18.81 -30.31
CA ARG A 58 -14.71 17.74 -31.16
C ARG A 58 -14.70 16.41 -30.46
N PHE A 59 -14.41 16.38 -29.16
CA PHE A 59 -14.51 15.20 -28.33
C PHE A 59 -15.94 14.64 -28.29
N ASP A 60 -16.96 15.49 -28.03
CA ASP A 60 -18.35 15.03 -28.04
C ASP A 60 -18.76 14.50 -29.41
N SER A 61 -18.30 15.15 -30.47
CA SER A 61 -18.59 14.70 -31.83
C SER A 61 -17.89 13.39 -32.17
N TRP A 62 -16.69 13.18 -31.63
CA TRP A 62 -15.93 11.94 -31.77
C TRP A 62 -16.62 10.79 -31.02
N VAL A 63 -17.02 11.01 -29.77
CA VAL A 63 -17.79 10.03 -28.95
C VAL A 63 -19.05 9.57 -29.69
N ARG A 64 -19.84 10.52 -30.20
CA ARG A 64 -21.07 10.18 -30.98
C ARG A 64 -20.78 9.36 -32.24
N ARG A 65 -19.62 9.50 -32.86
CA ARG A 65 -19.27 8.75 -34.09
C ARG A 65 -18.67 7.37 -33.79
N HIS A 66 -18.23 7.11 -32.56
CA HIS A 66 -17.56 5.87 -32.19
C HIS A 66 -18.22 5.12 -31.02
N PRO A 67 -19.59 5.01 -30.99
CA PRO A 67 -20.28 4.38 -29.86
C PRO A 67 -19.95 2.90 -29.67
N GLN A 68 -19.45 2.24 -30.72
CA GLN A 68 -19.07 0.82 -30.71
C GLN A 68 -17.65 0.57 -30.21
N LEU A 69 -16.83 1.60 -30.02
CA LEU A 69 -15.47 1.43 -29.55
C LEU A 69 -15.46 1.15 -28.04
N PRO A 70 -14.85 0.05 -27.57
CA PRO A 70 -14.77 -0.25 -26.16
C PRO A 70 -14.20 0.94 -25.35
N GLY A 71 -14.80 1.21 -24.19
CA GLY A 71 -14.37 2.27 -23.28
C GLY A 71 -14.82 3.70 -23.63
N VAL A 72 -15.43 3.94 -24.80
CA VAL A 72 -15.88 5.30 -25.20
C VAL A 72 -16.98 5.82 -24.28
N GLU A 73 -17.93 4.98 -23.91
CA GLU A 73 -19.02 5.37 -23.01
C GLU A 73 -18.48 5.74 -21.63
N LEU A 74 -17.60 4.92 -21.07
CA LEU A 74 -16.94 5.20 -19.79
C LEU A 74 -16.06 6.46 -19.86
N LEU A 75 -15.30 6.64 -20.95
CA LEU A 75 -14.49 7.84 -21.16
C LEU A 75 -15.36 9.10 -21.14
N ALA A 76 -16.51 9.06 -21.86
CA ALA A 76 -17.45 10.18 -21.88
C ALA A 76 -18.04 10.44 -20.50
N ALA A 77 -18.44 9.40 -19.77
CA ALA A 77 -18.95 9.50 -18.40
C ALA A 77 -17.89 10.10 -17.45
N CYS A 78 -16.64 9.66 -17.54
CA CYS A 78 -15.52 10.22 -16.78
C CYS A 78 -15.35 11.73 -17.04
N VAL A 79 -15.33 12.15 -18.30
CA VAL A 79 -15.20 13.56 -18.66
C VAL A 79 -16.39 14.36 -18.13
N GLN A 80 -17.63 13.89 -18.32
CA GLN A 80 -18.83 14.57 -17.83
C GLN A 80 -18.83 14.69 -16.30
N TYR A 81 -18.47 13.63 -15.59
CA TYR A 81 -18.37 13.64 -14.14
C TYR A 81 -17.36 14.69 -13.65
N ALA A 82 -16.16 14.73 -14.25
CA ALA A 82 -15.13 15.68 -13.88
C ALA A 82 -15.58 17.13 -14.08
N LEU A 83 -16.20 17.44 -15.23
CA LEU A 83 -16.73 18.77 -15.53
C LEU A 83 -17.82 19.20 -14.53
N ALA A 84 -18.73 18.29 -14.21
CA ALA A 84 -19.81 18.56 -13.26
C ALA A 84 -19.29 18.72 -11.82
N ARG A 85 -18.30 17.94 -11.42
CA ARG A 85 -17.78 17.88 -10.03
C ARG A 85 -16.87 19.06 -9.68
N TRP A 86 -16.00 19.48 -10.62
CA TRP A 86 -14.97 20.50 -10.37
C TRP A 86 -15.13 21.75 -11.22
N ALA A 87 -16.17 21.84 -12.05
CA ALA A 87 -16.43 22.98 -12.93
C ALA A 87 -15.23 23.34 -13.83
N PHE A 88 -14.49 22.34 -14.33
CA PHE A 88 -13.37 22.56 -15.21
C PHE A 88 -13.83 23.18 -16.55
N ASP A 89 -12.96 23.98 -17.17
CA ASP A 89 -13.12 24.31 -18.58
C ASP A 89 -12.93 23.05 -19.42
N LYS A 90 -13.90 22.79 -20.30
CA LYS A 90 -13.93 21.55 -21.06
C LYS A 90 -12.77 21.44 -22.04
N ASP A 91 -12.44 22.53 -22.72
CA ASP A 91 -11.34 22.55 -23.68
C ASP A 91 -10.01 22.33 -22.97
N GLU A 92 -9.80 22.93 -21.80
CA GLU A 92 -8.59 22.75 -21.02
C GLU A 92 -8.43 21.32 -20.52
N PHE A 93 -9.49 20.74 -19.95
CA PHE A 93 -9.45 19.39 -19.41
C PHE A 93 -9.26 18.32 -20.49
N VAL A 94 -10.06 18.37 -21.56
CA VAL A 94 -9.97 17.40 -22.66
C VAL A 94 -8.61 17.53 -23.37
N HIS A 95 -8.10 18.76 -23.50
CA HIS A 95 -6.76 18.99 -24.06
C HIS A 95 -5.68 18.38 -23.17
N GLU A 96 -5.72 18.60 -21.85
CA GLU A 96 -4.76 18.00 -20.90
C GLU A 96 -4.72 16.48 -21.05
N LEU A 97 -5.88 15.83 -21.14
CA LEU A 97 -5.96 14.38 -21.33
C LEU A 97 -5.42 13.91 -22.68
N ALA A 98 -5.76 14.63 -23.76
CA ALA A 98 -5.32 14.28 -25.11
C ALA A 98 -3.80 14.46 -25.29
N ASP A 99 -3.24 15.55 -24.77
CA ASP A 99 -1.79 15.79 -24.78
C ASP A 99 -1.07 14.77 -23.90
N ALA A 100 -1.62 14.48 -22.71
CA ALA A 100 -1.03 13.54 -21.78
C ALA A 100 -0.93 12.12 -22.36
N VAL A 101 -2.00 11.60 -22.98
CA VAL A 101 -2.01 10.22 -23.49
C VAL A 101 -1.05 10.01 -24.64
N THR A 102 -0.77 11.05 -25.43
CA THR A 102 0.22 10.98 -26.52
C THR A 102 1.66 10.93 -26.01
N GLY A 103 1.92 11.44 -24.80
CA GLY A 103 3.26 11.49 -24.22
C GLY A 103 4.25 12.36 -25.02
N GLY A 104 3.75 13.33 -25.75
CA GLY A 104 4.55 14.16 -26.66
C GLY A 104 5.43 15.21 -25.97
N THR A 105 5.17 15.49 -24.70
CA THR A 105 5.85 16.52 -23.91
C THR A 105 6.43 15.99 -22.61
N TYR A 106 7.36 16.72 -22.01
CA TYR A 106 7.79 16.44 -20.64
C TYR A 106 6.69 16.83 -19.64
N PRO A 107 6.57 16.13 -18.48
CA PRO A 107 5.59 16.47 -17.45
C PRO A 107 5.74 17.90 -16.92
N VAL A 108 4.72 18.72 -17.15
CA VAL A 108 4.60 20.09 -16.64
C VAL A 108 3.14 20.32 -16.21
N PRO A 109 2.87 20.71 -14.96
CA PRO A 109 3.79 20.93 -13.84
C PRO A 109 4.54 19.68 -13.40
N GLY A 110 5.74 19.86 -12.87
CA GLY A 110 6.62 18.75 -12.48
C GLY A 110 6.07 17.85 -11.36
N ARG A 111 5.13 18.34 -10.56
CA ARG A 111 4.50 17.60 -9.47
C ARG A 111 3.40 16.67 -9.98
N MET A 112 2.46 17.21 -10.73
CA MET A 112 1.34 16.51 -11.33
C MET A 112 0.62 17.44 -12.31
N LEU A 113 -0.05 16.89 -13.31
CA LEU A 113 -0.93 17.66 -14.19
C LEU A 113 -2.04 18.33 -13.37
N THR A 114 -2.44 19.53 -13.79
CA THR A 114 -3.32 20.39 -12.98
C THR A 114 -4.68 19.74 -12.71
N HIS A 115 -5.38 19.28 -13.74
CA HIS A 115 -6.68 18.62 -13.56
C HIS A 115 -6.52 17.24 -12.92
N ALA A 116 -5.43 16.53 -13.24
CA ALA A 116 -5.11 15.25 -12.60
C ALA A 116 -4.98 15.39 -11.08
N GLU A 117 -4.30 16.45 -10.58
CA GLU A 117 -4.15 16.67 -9.14
C GLU A 117 -5.51 16.87 -8.44
N HIS A 118 -6.42 17.65 -9.04
CA HIS A 118 -7.77 17.86 -8.51
C HIS A 118 -8.58 16.55 -8.45
N ILE A 119 -8.53 15.77 -9.52
CA ILE A 119 -9.26 14.49 -9.63
C ILE A 119 -8.72 13.47 -8.64
N VAL A 120 -7.41 13.29 -8.59
CA VAL A 120 -6.76 12.33 -7.68
C VAL A 120 -6.95 12.74 -6.22
N ARG A 121 -6.92 14.05 -5.91
CA ARG A 121 -7.27 14.55 -4.57
C ARG A 121 -8.70 14.22 -4.19
N GLY A 122 -9.64 14.41 -5.11
CA GLY A 122 -11.05 14.05 -4.91
C GLY A 122 -11.23 12.55 -4.67
N TYR A 123 -10.54 11.72 -5.44
CA TYR A 123 -10.52 10.27 -5.27
C TYR A 123 -9.94 9.85 -3.92
N LEU A 124 -8.77 10.36 -3.55
CA LEU A 124 -8.15 10.05 -2.25
C LEU A 124 -9.00 10.56 -1.08
N GLY A 125 -9.64 11.73 -1.25
CA GLY A 125 -10.58 12.25 -0.26
C GLY A 125 -11.75 11.30 -0.02
N PHE A 126 -12.29 10.73 -1.09
CA PHE A 126 -13.37 9.75 -1.02
C PHE A 126 -12.93 8.42 -0.39
N GLU A 127 -11.75 7.90 -0.80
CA GLU A 127 -11.28 6.58 -0.38
C GLU A 127 -10.60 6.57 0.99
N MET A 128 -9.85 7.62 1.34
CA MET A 128 -8.96 7.61 2.51
C MET A 128 -9.53 8.39 3.70
N PHE A 129 -10.48 9.30 3.48
CA PHE A 129 -10.98 10.17 4.55
C PHE A 129 -12.43 9.88 4.95
N GLY A 130 -13.14 9.07 4.17
CA GLY A 130 -14.52 8.68 4.45
C GLY A 130 -15.42 9.90 4.68
N THR A 131 -16.16 9.91 5.80
CA THR A 131 -17.08 11.00 6.17
C THR A 131 -16.42 12.13 6.96
N ARG A 132 -15.12 12.04 7.26
CA ARG A 132 -14.39 12.99 8.11
C ARG A 132 -13.14 13.52 7.40
N PRO A 133 -13.27 14.25 6.28
CA PRO A 133 -12.11 14.83 5.61
C PRO A 133 -11.43 15.87 6.53
N PRO A 134 -10.10 16.01 6.47
CA PRO A 134 -9.38 17.07 7.19
C PRO A 134 -9.82 18.44 6.66
N LYS A 135 -9.67 19.46 7.50
CA LYS A 135 -9.85 20.86 7.05
C LYS A 135 -8.63 21.28 6.24
N GLY A 136 -8.84 22.03 5.17
CA GLY A 136 -7.79 22.51 4.27
C GLY A 136 -7.55 21.57 3.09
N ASP A 137 -6.58 21.92 2.27
CA ASP A 137 -6.25 21.21 1.06
C ASP A 137 -5.00 20.34 1.23
N MET A 138 -4.88 19.34 0.36
CA MET A 138 -3.72 18.48 0.24
C MET A 138 -3.10 18.66 -1.14
N SER A 139 -1.81 18.94 -1.17
CA SER A 139 -1.02 18.91 -2.39
C SER A 139 -0.51 17.50 -2.68
N LEU A 140 -0.51 17.13 -3.97
CA LEU A 140 -0.14 15.79 -4.40
C LEU A 140 1.12 15.79 -5.27
N PHE A 141 1.87 14.70 -5.22
CA PHE A 141 2.99 14.40 -6.10
C PHE A 141 2.85 12.99 -6.68
N ALA A 142 2.74 12.88 -8.00
CA ALA A 142 2.66 11.60 -8.72
C ALA A 142 4.03 10.92 -8.76
N THR A 143 4.09 9.64 -8.37
CA THR A 143 5.32 8.86 -8.23
C THR A 143 5.22 7.51 -8.94
N GLU A 144 6.36 6.88 -9.17
CA GLU A 144 6.48 5.57 -9.81
C GLU A 144 6.15 4.42 -8.83
N GLY A 145 5.01 4.55 -8.17
CA GLY A 145 4.48 3.63 -7.15
C GLY A 145 4.90 3.99 -5.73
N ALA A 146 4.32 3.32 -4.73
CA ALA A 146 4.54 3.60 -3.30
C ALA A 146 6.01 3.41 -2.88
N ALA A 147 6.72 2.43 -3.42
CA ALA A 147 8.13 2.21 -3.08
C ALA A 147 9.03 3.39 -3.50
N ALA A 148 8.80 3.96 -4.69
CA ALA A 148 9.51 5.17 -5.11
C ALA A 148 9.11 6.37 -4.24
N ALA A 149 7.82 6.51 -3.92
CA ALA A 149 7.33 7.56 -3.03
C ALA A 149 8.07 7.55 -1.69
N MET A 150 8.20 6.38 -1.08
CA MET A 150 8.91 6.19 0.18
C MET A 150 10.38 6.64 0.07
N CYS A 151 11.11 6.17 -0.95
CA CYS A 151 12.50 6.58 -1.17
C CYS A 151 12.63 8.09 -1.31
N TYR A 152 11.71 8.74 -2.05
CA TYR A 152 11.71 10.19 -2.24
C TYR A 152 11.44 10.94 -0.94
N VAL A 153 10.54 10.44 -0.10
CA VAL A 153 10.25 11.04 1.21
C VAL A 153 11.49 11.01 2.10
N PHE A 154 12.12 9.86 2.29
CA PHE A 154 13.31 9.75 3.13
C PHE A 154 14.44 10.64 2.63
N ASP A 155 14.76 10.56 1.34
CA ASP A 155 15.84 11.34 0.71
C ASP A 155 15.61 12.85 0.85
N SER A 156 14.38 13.32 0.62
CA SER A 156 14.06 14.74 0.74
C SER A 156 14.05 15.23 2.19
N LEU A 157 13.56 14.44 3.15
CA LEU A 157 13.62 14.79 4.56
C LEU A 157 15.08 14.98 5.02
N VAL A 158 15.98 14.10 4.60
CA VAL A 158 17.42 14.25 4.89
C VAL A 158 18.03 15.46 4.18
N LYS A 159 17.77 15.64 2.89
CA LYS A 159 18.30 16.77 2.08
C LYS A 159 17.86 18.11 2.63
N ASN A 160 16.66 18.19 3.17
CA ASN A 160 16.11 19.41 3.79
C ASN A 160 16.50 19.58 5.27
N GLY A 161 17.27 18.65 5.85
CA GLY A 161 17.75 18.75 7.22
C GLY A 161 16.68 18.52 8.29
N ILE A 162 15.59 17.87 7.91
CA ILE A 162 14.50 17.46 8.82
C ILE A 162 14.88 16.19 9.56
N LEU A 163 15.52 15.24 8.85
CA LEU A 163 16.13 14.06 9.41
C LEU A 163 17.66 14.13 9.24
N ALA A 164 18.37 13.57 10.19
CA ALA A 164 19.83 13.48 10.21
C ALA A 164 20.29 12.11 10.71
N LYS A 165 21.55 11.76 10.42
CA LYS A 165 22.17 10.54 10.92
C LYS A 165 22.07 10.47 12.46
N GLY A 166 21.61 9.33 12.97
CA GLY A 166 21.39 9.08 14.38
C GLY A 166 20.01 9.49 14.90
N ASP A 167 19.15 10.12 14.06
CA ASP A 167 17.76 10.34 14.44
C ASP A 167 17.00 9.01 14.53
N LYS A 168 16.03 8.94 15.44
CA LYS A 168 15.19 7.77 15.63
C LYS A 168 14.05 7.76 14.63
N VAL A 169 13.90 6.65 13.89
CA VAL A 169 12.80 6.34 13.01
C VAL A 169 12.03 5.15 13.56
N ALA A 170 10.75 5.33 13.86
CA ALA A 170 9.90 4.27 14.36
C ALA A 170 9.25 3.48 13.21
N LEU A 171 9.19 2.15 13.34
CA LEU A 171 8.48 1.26 12.42
C LEU A 171 7.35 0.57 13.19
N MET A 172 6.11 0.69 12.70
CA MET A 172 4.99 -0.06 13.25
C MET A 172 5.02 -1.50 12.71
N ALA A 173 5.71 -2.37 13.45
CA ALA A 173 5.98 -3.76 13.07
C ALA A 173 4.80 -4.69 13.44
N PRO A 174 4.47 -5.69 12.58
CA PRO A 174 5.14 -6.02 11.32
C PRO A 174 4.83 -5.02 10.20
N VAL A 175 5.81 -4.76 9.35
CA VAL A 175 5.72 -3.76 8.27
C VAL A 175 6.31 -4.29 6.97
N PHE A 176 5.92 -3.72 5.85
CA PHE A 176 6.42 -4.07 4.52
C PHE A 176 7.95 -3.87 4.44
N THR A 177 8.67 -4.90 4.00
CA THR A 177 10.14 -4.99 4.01
C THR A 177 10.89 -3.72 3.56
N PRO A 178 10.52 -3.02 2.49
CA PRO A 178 11.19 -1.77 2.11
C PRO A 178 11.19 -0.68 3.18
N TYR A 179 10.21 -0.67 4.09
CA TYR A 179 10.22 0.26 5.23
C TYR A 179 11.24 -0.11 6.30
N VAL A 180 11.72 -1.36 6.32
CA VAL A 180 12.86 -1.80 7.15
C VAL A 180 14.17 -1.44 6.45
N GLU A 181 14.29 -1.79 5.17
CA GLU A 181 15.53 -1.66 4.40
C GLU A 181 15.98 -0.20 4.21
N VAL A 182 15.02 0.72 3.92
CA VAL A 182 15.38 2.12 3.62
C VAL A 182 16.00 2.83 4.83
N PRO A 183 15.45 2.79 6.06
CA PRO A 183 16.08 3.39 7.23
C PRO A 183 17.47 2.81 7.55
N GLU A 184 17.71 1.55 7.23
CA GLU A 184 18.96 0.84 7.49
C GLU A 184 20.07 1.13 6.48
N LEU A 185 19.76 1.83 5.37
CA LEU A 185 20.79 2.20 4.39
C LEU A 185 21.91 3.01 5.06
N ASP A 186 23.16 2.64 4.81
CA ASP A 186 24.36 3.35 5.31
C ASP A 186 24.34 4.85 5.04
N ALA A 187 23.68 5.26 3.95
CA ALA A 187 23.53 6.65 3.57
C ALA A 187 22.73 7.48 4.57
N TYR A 188 21.83 6.85 5.32
CA TYR A 188 20.97 7.53 6.30
C TYR A 188 21.45 7.34 7.73
N GLY A 189 21.77 6.13 8.13
CA GLY A 189 22.30 5.80 9.45
C GLY A 189 21.34 6.18 10.58
N PHE A 190 20.05 5.90 10.41
CA PHE A 190 19.01 6.11 11.42
C PHE A 190 19.09 5.04 12.52
N GLU A 191 18.58 5.40 13.71
CA GLU A 191 18.30 4.45 14.78
C GLU A 191 16.85 3.96 14.62
N VAL A 192 16.66 2.66 14.38
CA VAL A 192 15.32 2.08 14.23
C VAL A 192 14.71 1.79 15.59
N VAL A 193 13.49 2.27 15.81
CA VAL A 193 12.65 1.99 16.99
C VAL A 193 11.46 1.16 16.54
N GLU A 194 11.35 -0.06 17.01
CA GLU A 194 10.20 -0.89 16.68
C GLU A 194 9.04 -0.62 17.64
N VAL A 195 7.87 -0.33 17.05
CA VAL A 195 6.57 -0.31 17.71
C VAL A 195 5.90 -1.64 17.36
N ARG A 196 6.00 -2.63 18.25
CA ARG A 196 5.62 -4.01 17.97
C ARG A 196 4.15 -4.26 18.22
N ALA A 197 3.47 -4.80 17.23
CA ALA A 197 2.15 -5.37 17.45
C ALA A 197 2.27 -6.70 18.21
N SER A 198 1.29 -6.95 19.08
CA SER A 198 1.10 -8.22 19.76
C SER A 198 0.04 -9.06 19.04
N ARG A 199 0.14 -10.37 19.20
CA ARG A 199 -0.82 -11.33 18.66
C ARG A 199 -2.01 -11.48 19.61
N SER A 200 -3.20 -11.54 19.04
CA SER A 200 -4.39 -11.99 19.78
C SER A 200 -4.43 -13.52 19.81
N ALA A 201 -4.60 -14.09 20.99
CA ALA A 201 -4.72 -15.52 21.12
C ALA A 201 -6.08 -16.04 20.61
N GLY A 202 -6.09 -17.26 20.04
CA GLY A 202 -7.29 -18.08 19.93
C GLY A 202 -7.92 -18.26 18.56
N THR A 203 -7.35 -17.77 17.47
CA THR A 203 -7.84 -18.07 16.11
C THR A 203 -6.72 -18.54 15.20
N GLY A 204 -7.02 -19.46 14.28
CA GLY A 204 -6.04 -19.94 13.28
C GLY A 204 -5.60 -18.88 12.26
N VAL A 205 -6.22 -17.72 12.25
CA VAL A 205 -5.79 -16.54 11.47
C VAL A 205 -5.22 -15.51 12.41
N ARG A 206 -4.00 -15.07 12.15
CA ARG A 206 -3.32 -14.07 12.99
C ARG A 206 -4.08 -12.75 12.98
N GLN A 207 -4.34 -12.26 14.17
CA GLN A 207 -4.82 -10.92 14.44
C GLN A 207 -3.75 -10.14 15.20
N TRP A 208 -3.48 -8.93 14.78
CA TRP A 208 -2.47 -8.08 15.34
C TRP A 208 -3.11 -6.85 15.98
N HIS A 209 -2.64 -6.48 17.14
CA HIS A 209 -3.01 -5.23 17.81
C HIS A 209 -1.76 -4.57 18.40
N TYR A 210 -1.73 -3.26 18.43
CA TYR A 210 -0.63 -2.52 19.04
C TYR A 210 -0.94 -2.23 20.51
N PRO A 211 -0.16 -2.80 21.46
CA PRO A 211 -0.27 -2.47 22.88
C PRO A 211 -0.04 -0.98 23.12
N ARG A 212 -0.72 -0.42 24.13
CA ARG A 212 -0.61 1.00 24.43
C ARG A 212 0.83 1.43 24.78
N GLU A 213 1.56 0.57 25.48
CA GLU A 213 2.96 0.77 25.85
C GLU A 213 3.89 0.81 24.63
N GLU A 214 3.61 0.04 23.59
CA GLU A 214 4.37 0.07 22.36
C GLU A 214 4.14 1.39 21.59
N VAL A 215 2.90 1.80 21.44
CA VAL A 215 2.56 3.08 20.78
C VAL A 215 3.10 4.27 21.58
N ALA A 216 3.19 4.17 22.91
CA ALA A 216 3.73 5.21 23.77
C ALA A 216 5.21 5.53 23.49
N LYS A 217 5.98 4.65 22.84
CA LYS A 217 7.37 4.94 22.38
C LYS A 217 7.43 6.16 21.46
N LEU A 218 6.36 6.43 20.71
CA LEU A 218 6.25 7.58 19.82
C LEU A 218 6.19 8.93 20.57
N ALA A 219 5.95 8.91 21.88
CA ALA A 219 5.94 10.11 22.72
C ALA A 219 7.35 10.65 23.02
N ASP A 220 8.41 9.85 22.79
CA ASP A 220 9.79 10.32 22.89
C ASP A 220 10.08 11.34 21.77
N PRO A 221 10.41 12.62 22.08
CA PRO A 221 10.73 13.62 21.06
C PRO A 221 11.96 13.29 20.20
N ALA A 222 12.79 12.31 20.61
CA ALA A 222 13.88 11.80 19.80
C ALA A 222 13.38 10.96 18.62
N VAL A 223 12.17 10.40 18.68
CA VAL A 223 11.52 9.74 17.57
C VAL A 223 10.98 10.81 16.60
N ARG A 224 11.64 10.95 15.46
CA ARG A 224 11.38 12.02 14.48
C ARG A 224 10.36 11.63 13.43
N LEU A 225 10.31 10.35 13.09
CA LEU A 225 9.44 9.81 12.04
C LEU A 225 8.88 8.46 12.50
N VAL A 226 7.63 8.19 12.18
CA VAL A 226 7.04 6.85 12.24
C VAL A 226 6.51 6.45 10.88
N CYS A 227 6.79 5.20 10.49
CA CYS A 227 6.25 4.57 9.29
C CYS A 227 5.20 3.53 9.67
N ALA A 228 4.00 3.65 9.09
CA ALA A 228 2.90 2.73 9.25
C ALA A 228 2.37 2.27 7.89
N VAL A 229 2.06 1.00 7.74
CA VAL A 229 1.31 0.46 6.60
C VAL A 229 -0.10 0.16 7.08
N ASN A 230 -1.10 0.83 6.52
CA ASN A 230 -2.47 0.77 7.00
C ASN A 230 -3.48 0.63 5.84
N PRO A 231 -4.17 -0.50 5.71
CA PRO A 231 -4.05 -1.76 6.46
C PRO A 231 -2.67 -2.41 6.36
N GLY A 232 -2.31 -3.18 7.40
CA GLY A 232 -1.01 -3.80 7.54
C GLY A 232 -0.63 -4.76 6.39
N ASN A 233 0.66 -4.88 6.13
CA ASN A 233 1.24 -5.87 5.22
C ASN A 233 2.46 -6.51 5.91
N PRO A 234 2.40 -7.81 6.29
CA PRO A 234 1.52 -8.86 5.80
C PRO A 234 0.19 -9.05 6.52
N PRO A 235 -0.07 -8.52 7.74
CA PRO A 235 -1.21 -9.02 8.52
C PRO A 235 -2.60 -8.58 8.06
N SER A 236 -2.73 -7.59 7.18
CA SER A 236 -4.00 -7.07 6.61
C SER A 236 -4.99 -6.31 7.52
N PRO A 237 -4.95 -6.33 8.88
CA PRO A 237 -5.90 -5.53 9.65
C PRO A 237 -5.60 -4.03 9.57
N VAL A 238 -6.65 -3.23 9.75
CA VAL A 238 -6.55 -1.77 9.89
C VAL A 238 -5.99 -1.43 11.27
N LEU A 239 -5.24 -0.33 11.36
CA LEU A 239 -4.90 0.26 12.65
C LEU A 239 -6.19 0.57 13.44
N GLY A 240 -6.25 0.04 14.66
CA GLY A 240 -7.42 0.24 15.51
C GLY A 240 -7.64 1.71 15.89
N ASP A 241 -8.90 2.11 16.08
CA ASP A 241 -9.26 3.49 16.43
C ASP A 241 -8.54 3.99 17.69
N ARG A 242 -8.30 3.09 18.66
CA ARG A 242 -7.53 3.41 19.87
C ARG A 242 -6.08 3.78 19.59
N VAL A 243 -5.47 3.14 18.59
CA VAL A 243 -4.10 3.44 18.16
C VAL A 243 -4.06 4.81 17.48
N ALA A 244 -5.01 5.08 16.58
CA ALA A 244 -5.11 6.36 15.90
C ALA A 244 -5.33 7.51 16.89
N GLU A 245 -6.24 7.37 17.87
CA GLU A 245 -6.46 8.36 18.91
C GLU A 245 -5.24 8.55 19.82
N GLN A 246 -4.51 7.47 20.15
CA GLN A 246 -3.27 7.60 20.93
C GLN A 246 -2.18 8.33 20.15
N ILE A 247 -2.01 8.07 18.87
CA ILE A 247 -1.05 8.80 18.01
C ILE A 247 -1.44 10.28 17.96
N LYS A 248 -2.71 10.57 17.78
CA LYS A 248 -3.23 11.95 17.78
C LYS A 248 -2.97 12.67 19.11
N GLU A 249 -3.18 12.01 20.26
CA GLU A 249 -2.85 12.53 21.58
C GLU A 249 -1.35 12.82 21.71
N ILE A 250 -0.50 11.89 21.26
CA ILE A 250 0.97 12.05 21.29
C ILE A 250 1.39 13.28 20.48
N VAL A 251 0.90 13.43 19.25
CA VAL A 251 1.20 14.58 18.40
C VAL A 251 0.67 15.88 19.02
N ALA A 252 -0.48 15.86 19.65
CA ALA A 252 -1.05 17.06 20.27
C ALA A 252 -0.30 17.51 21.55
N THR A 253 0.40 16.61 22.24
CA THR A 253 0.93 16.88 23.60
C THR A 253 2.42 16.61 23.74
N ALA A 254 2.87 15.38 23.49
CA ALA A 254 4.21 14.92 23.85
C ALA A 254 5.24 15.10 22.72
N ASN A 255 4.84 14.88 21.47
CA ASN A 255 5.74 14.95 20.30
C ASN A 255 5.08 15.69 19.12
N PRO A 256 4.89 17.02 19.19
CA PRO A 256 4.20 17.79 18.14
C PRO A 256 4.93 17.79 16.78
N ARG A 257 6.20 17.44 16.75
CA ARG A 257 7.02 17.38 15.53
C ARG A 257 7.24 15.95 15.01
N LEU A 258 6.54 14.97 15.58
CA LEU A 258 6.53 13.62 15.03
C LEU A 258 5.99 13.64 13.61
N LEU A 259 6.77 13.18 12.65
CA LEU A 259 6.32 12.96 11.29
C LEU A 259 5.73 11.55 11.16
N ILE A 260 4.72 11.42 10.35
CA ILE A 260 4.04 10.15 10.08
C ILE A 260 4.07 9.91 8.58
N VAL A 261 4.59 8.76 8.15
CA VAL A 261 4.36 8.21 6.81
C VAL A 261 3.34 7.10 6.94
N THR A 262 2.17 7.27 6.32
CA THR A 262 1.15 6.23 6.24
C THR A 262 1.06 5.70 4.81
N ASP A 263 1.28 4.40 4.64
CA ASP A 263 1.09 3.69 3.36
C ASP A 263 -0.29 3.04 3.36
N ASP A 264 -1.23 3.67 2.68
CA ASP A 264 -2.63 3.29 2.68
C ASP A 264 -3.03 2.51 1.42
N VAL A 265 -2.07 1.84 0.77
CA VAL A 265 -2.28 1.10 -0.48
C VAL A 265 -3.43 0.07 -0.43
N TYR A 266 -3.76 -0.44 0.74
CA TYR A 266 -4.83 -1.41 0.94
C TYR A 266 -6.12 -0.79 1.49
N GLY A 267 -6.19 0.50 1.72
CA GLY A 267 -7.35 1.18 2.29
C GLY A 267 -8.64 0.94 1.51
N THR A 268 -8.56 0.93 0.17
CA THR A 268 -9.70 0.68 -0.74
C THR A 268 -10.39 -0.68 -0.55
N PHE A 269 -9.69 -1.67 0.04
CA PHE A 269 -10.27 -2.99 0.33
C PHE A 269 -11.15 -3.01 1.58
N VAL A 270 -11.06 -1.99 2.43
CA VAL A 270 -11.77 -1.94 3.72
C VAL A 270 -12.94 -0.97 3.62
N PRO A 271 -14.18 -1.43 3.85
CA PRO A 271 -15.34 -0.54 3.90
C PRO A 271 -15.17 0.54 4.97
N GLY A 272 -15.40 1.81 4.59
CA GLY A 272 -15.30 2.92 5.53
C GLY A 272 -13.89 3.17 6.07
N PHE A 273 -12.85 2.81 5.32
CA PHE A 273 -11.46 3.06 5.71
C PHE A 273 -11.23 4.53 6.09
N HIS A 274 -10.38 4.74 7.08
CA HIS A 274 -10.02 6.08 7.55
C HIS A 274 -8.51 6.16 7.82
N SER A 275 -7.85 7.05 7.09
CA SER A 275 -6.40 7.24 7.14
C SER A 275 -5.95 8.08 8.33
N LEU A 276 -4.74 7.82 8.83
CA LEU A 276 -4.05 8.73 9.76
C LEU A 276 -3.86 10.15 9.18
N ALA A 277 -3.80 10.27 7.85
CA ALA A 277 -3.74 11.58 7.18
C ALA A 277 -5.01 12.43 7.38
N ALA A 278 -6.14 11.82 7.72
CA ALA A 278 -7.35 12.53 8.10
C ALA A 278 -7.36 12.94 9.58
N ASP A 279 -6.79 12.09 10.45
CA ASP A 279 -6.77 12.33 11.91
C ASP A 279 -5.67 13.31 12.32
N VAL A 280 -4.50 13.24 11.68
CA VAL A 280 -3.31 14.05 11.99
C VAL A 280 -2.70 14.65 10.71
N PRO A 281 -3.48 15.47 9.95
CA PRO A 281 -3.12 15.89 8.59
C PRO A 281 -1.81 16.68 8.52
N ARG A 282 -1.55 17.56 9.51
CA ARG A 282 -0.36 18.42 9.51
C ARG A 282 0.97 17.66 9.65
N ASN A 283 0.92 16.48 10.26
CA ASN A 283 2.11 15.68 10.54
C ASN A 283 2.29 14.51 9.59
N THR A 284 1.32 14.25 8.70
CA THR A 284 1.24 13.00 7.94
C THR A 284 1.53 13.22 6.46
N LEU A 285 2.48 12.42 5.94
CA LEU A 285 2.66 12.17 4.53
C LEU A 285 1.86 10.90 4.15
N LEU A 286 0.84 11.08 3.33
CA LEU A 286 0.05 9.98 2.78
C LEU A 286 0.79 9.38 1.58
N VAL A 287 1.00 8.08 1.58
CA VAL A 287 1.47 7.32 0.43
C VAL A 287 0.35 6.40 -0.05
N TYR A 288 0.01 6.47 -1.32
CA TYR A 288 -0.98 5.61 -1.95
C TYR A 288 -0.48 5.04 -3.26
N SER A 289 -0.96 3.85 -3.63
CA SER A 289 -0.68 3.21 -4.92
C SER A 289 -1.91 2.55 -5.51
N TYR A 290 -2.11 2.74 -6.80
CA TYR A 290 -3.19 2.11 -7.59
C TYR A 290 -2.95 0.61 -7.83
N SER A 291 -1.74 0.13 -7.57
CA SER A 291 -1.24 -1.20 -7.95
C SER A 291 -2.18 -2.34 -7.57
N LYS A 292 -2.74 -2.32 -6.38
CA LYS A 292 -3.46 -3.47 -5.82
C LYS A 292 -4.94 -3.46 -6.19
N HIS A 293 -5.61 -2.34 -5.97
CA HIS A 293 -7.04 -2.21 -6.23
C HIS A 293 -7.38 -2.48 -7.71
N PHE A 294 -6.69 -1.84 -8.63
CA PHE A 294 -6.97 -1.94 -10.06
C PHE A 294 -6.22 -3.06 -10.80
N GLY A 295 -5.45 -3.90 -10.08
CA GLY A 295 -4.64 -4.94 -10.71
C GLY A 295 -3.64 -4.36 -11.72
N CYS A 296 -2.90 -3.30 -11.32
CA CYS A 296 -2.04 -2.54 -12.23
C CYS A 296 -0.62 -2.35 -11.71
N THR A 297 -0.07 -3.38 -11.06
CA THR A 297 1.26 -3.32 -10.44
C THR A 297 2.36 -2.89 -11.41
N GLY A 298 2.28 -3.31 -12.68
CA GLY A 298 3.24 -2.98 -13.73
C GLY A 298 3.16 -1.54 -14.24
N TRP A 299 2.05 -0.82 -14.03
CA TRP A 299 1.90 0.57 -14.42
C TRP A 299 2.70 1.55 -13.54
N ARG A 300 3.11 1.12 -12.35
CA ARG A 300 3.87 1.94 -11.40
C ARG A 300 3.18 3.28 -11.05
N LEU A 301 1.90 3.24 -10.69
CA LEU A 301 1.13 4.43 -10.33
C LEU A 301 1.08 4.61 -8.82
N GLY A 302 1.70 5.65 -8.32
CA GLY A 302 1.69 6.03 -6.91
C GLY A 302 1.53 7.53 -6.71
N VAL A 303 1.24 7.93 -5.50
CA VAL A 303 1.09 9.34 -5.14
C VAL A 303 1.51 9.58 -3.70
N ILE A 304 2.15 10.73 -3.47
CA ILE A 304 2.36 11.29 -2.14
C ILE A 304 1.37 12.43 -1.94
N GLY A 305 0.66 12.43 -0.83
CA GLY A 305 -0.18 13.55 -0.39
C GLY A 305 0.40 14.22 0.85
N LEU A 306 0.41 15.55 0.87
CA LEU A 306 0.84 16.34 2.01
C LEU A 306 -0.12 17.51 2.21
N HIS A 307 -0.61 17.67 3.42
CA HIS A 307 -1.49 18.79 3.78
C HIS A 307 -0.78 20.13 3.55
N ASP A 308 -1.49 21.13 3.01
CA ASP A 308 -0.89 22.41 2.66
C ASP A 308 -0.38 23.18 3.88
N ASP A 309 -1.07 23.04 5.03
CA ASP A 309 -0.58 23.47 6.33
C ASP A 309 0.05 22.28 7.06
N ASN A 310 1.38 22.10 6.91
CA ASN A 310 2.11 20.97 7.44
C ASN A 310 3.29 21.36 8.32
N VAL A 311 3.62 20.50 9.26
CA VAL A 311 4.69 20.74 10.23
C VAL A 311 6.09 20.70 9.60
N ILE A 312 6.26 20.09 8.44
CA ILE A 312 7.57 20.02 7.76
C ILE A 312 7.99 21.40 7.26
N ASP A 313 7.06 22.15 6.66
CA ASP A 313 7.31 23.53 6.21
C ASP A 313 7.64 24.45 7.39
N GLU A 314 6.96 24.27 8.55
CA GLU A 314 7.31 24.96 9.79
C GLU A 314 8.71 24.60 10.28
N MET A 315 9.05 23.31 10.29
CA MET A 315 10.39 22.84 10.69
C MET A 315 11.48 23.42 9.78
N ILE A 316 11.23 23.53 8.47
CA ILE A 316 12.15 24.17 7.52
C ILE A 316 12.28 25.68 7.82
N ALA A 317 11.17 26.33 8.15
CA ALA A 317 11.18 27.75 8.54
C ALA A 317 11.94 28.03 9.84
N ASP A 318 12.00 27.06 10.75
CA ASP A 318 12.73 27.14 12.01
C ASP A 318 14.22 26.78 11.91
N LEU A 319 14.70 26.33 10.76
CA LEU A 319 16.11 25.97 10.58
C LEU A 319 17.05 27.18 10.84
N PRO A 320 18.27 26.96 11.36
CA PRO A 320 19.29 27.99 11.45
C PRO A 320 19.59 28.65 10.10
N GLN A 321 19.90 29.94 10.09
CA GLN A 321 20.09 30.72 8.87
C GLN A 321 21.09 30.08 7.90
N GLU A 322 22.21 29.54 8.41
CA GLU A 322 23.20 28.85 7.57
C GLU A 322 22.60 27.66 6.79
N ARG A 323 21.69 26.90 7.42
CA ARG A 323 20.98 25.79 6.74
C ARG A 323 19.98 26.32 5.73
N LYS A 324 19.24 27.38 6.05
CA LYS A 324 18.33 28.05 5.09
C LYS A 324 19.10 28.57 3.87
N ASP A 325 20.25 29.19 4.05
CA ASP A 325 21.11 29.67 2.95
C ASP A 325 21.62 28.51 2.07
N ARG A 326 21.92 27.37 2.68
CA ARG A 326 22.29 26.15 1.92
C ARG A 326 21.13 25.64 1.07
N LEU A 327 19.93 25.59 1.63
CA LEU A 327 18.72 25.20 0.90
C LEU A 327 18.37 26.20 -0.20
N ALA A 328 18.51 27.49 0.07
CA ALA A 328 18.30 28.54 -0.94
C ALA A 328 19.26 28.36 -2.14
N ARG A 329 20.54 28.07 -1.87
CA ARG A 329 21.51 27.73 -2.94
C ARG A 329 21.15 26.47 -3.72
N ARG A 330 20.64 25.44 -3.03
CA ARG A 330 20.20 24.18 -3.64
C ARG A 330 19.07 24.38 -4.65
N TYR A 331 18.06 25.17 -4.28
CA TYR A 331 16.84 25.33 -5.07
C TYR A 331 16.80 26.59 -5.94
N ARG A 332 17.84 27.43 -5.96
CA ARG A 332 17.88 28.69 -6.70
C ARG A 332 17.64 28.58 -8.22
N SER A 333 17.90 27.41 -8.79
CA SER A 333 17.67 27.16 -10.23
C SER A 333 16.19 26.95 -10.57
N LEU A 334 15.33 26.75 -9.58
CA LEU A 334 13.91 26.47 -9.77
C LEU A 334 13.05 27.72 -9.62
N THR A 335 13.42 28.57 -8.69
CA THR A 335 12.65 29.78 -8.34
C THR A 335 13.58 30.88 -7.87
N PRO A 336 13.22 32.17 -8.13
CA PRO A 336 13.93 33.29 -7.56
C PRO A 336 13.73 33.44 -6.04
N GLU A 337 12.71 32.79 -5.46
CA GLU A 337 12.34 32.83 -4.03
C GLU A 337 12.37 31.43 -3.41
N PRO A 338 13.55 30.78 -3.33
CA PRO A 338 13.67 29.39 -2.86
C PRO A 338 13.24 29.18 -1.40
N GLU A 339 13.23 30.24 -0.60
CA GLU A 339 12.74 30.22 0.78
C GLU A 339 11.22 30.03 0.89
N LYS A 340 10.46 30.38 -0.15
CA LYS A 340 9.02 30.19 -0.24
C LYS A 340 8.62 28.82 -0.80
N LEU A 341 9.60 28.02 -1.25
CA LEU A 341 9.33 26.71 -1.84
C LEU A 341 8.84 25.74 -0.76
N ARG A 342 7.62 25.22 -0.93
CA ARG A 342 7.02 24.26 0.00
C ARG A 342 7.72 22.91 -0.07
N PHE A 343 7.64 22.13 1.01
CA PHE A 343 8.29 20.82 1.07
C PHE A 343 7.85 19.89 -0.06
N ILE A 344 6.56 19.87 -0.43
CA ILE A 344 6.07 19.03 -1.53
C ILE A 344 6.77 19.35 -2.87
N ASP A 345 7.08 20.62 -3.15
CA ASP A 345 7.77 21.03 -4.35
C ASP A 345 9.29 20.76 -4.26
N ARG A 346 9.88 20.83 -3.05
CA ARG A 346 11.26 20.40 -2.77
C ARG A 346 11.42 18.91 -3.00
N LEU A 347 10.46 18.11 -2.53
CA LEU A 347 10.42 16.66 -2.70
C LEU A 347 10.41 16.25 -4.17
N VAL A 348 9.61 16.93 -5.01
CA VAL A 348 9.64 16.74 -6.46
C VAL A 348 11.02 16.96 -7.04
N THR A 349 11.68 18.04 -6.63
CA THR A 349 13.03 18.38 -7.11
C THR A 349 14.08 17.40 -6.61
N ASP A 350 13.99 17.01 -5.35
CA ASP A 350 14.94 16.09 -4.73
C ASP A 350 14.86 14.69 -5.30
N SER A 351 13.69 14.27 -5.78
CA SER A 351 13.52 13.02 -6.53
C SER A 351 14.26 13.00 -7.87
N ARG A 352 14.69 14.17 -8.36
CA ARG A 352 15.32 14.36 -9.69
C ARG A 352 16.62 15.16 -9.56
N PRO A 353 17.69 14.56 -9.00
CA PRO A 353 18.90 15.31 -8.67
C PRO A 353 19.66 15.87 -9.89
N VAL A 354 19.37 15.34 -11.08
CA VAL A 354 20.02 15.75 -12.34
C VAL A 354 18.97 16.19 -13.34
N ALA A 355 19.18 17.35 -13.96
CA ALA A 355 18.30 17.87 -15.03
C ALA A 355 16.80 17.73 -14.70
N PRO A 356 16.26 18.40 -13.66
CA PRO A 356 14.92 18.13 -13.12
C PRO A 356 13.79 18.18 -14.15
N ARG A 357 13.96 18.97 -15.21
CA ARG A 357 12.98 19.10 -16.30
C ARG A 357 13.01 17.93 -17.29
N HIS A 358 14.10 17.18 -17.35
CA HIS A 358 14.30 16.10 -18.31
C HIS A 358 14.23 14.71 -17.68
N THR A 359 14.50 14.61 -16.39
CA THR A 359 14.36 13.38 -15.60
C THR A 359 13.05 13.39 -14.83
N ALA A 360 12.00 13.91 -15.45
CA ALA A 360 10.69 14.02 -14.83
C ALA A 360 10.15 12.66 -14.37
N GLY A 361 9.48 12.62 -13.21
CA GLY A 361 8.88 11.44 -12.61
C GLY A 361 7.81 10.77 -13.47
N LEU A 362 6.65 10.52 -12.89
CA LEU A 362 5.58 9.78 -13.57
C LEU A 362 5.22 10.42 -14.92
N SER A 363 5.28 9.64 -16.01
CA SER A 363 5.03 10.11 -17.36
C SER A 363 3.59 10.61 -17.54
N LEU A 364 3.36 11.48 -18.52
CA LEU A 364 2.03 12.02 -18.81
C LEU A 364 1.00 10.92 -19.13
N PRO A 365 1.30 9.89 -19.96
CA PRO A 365 0.38 8.79 -20.18
C PRO A 365 0.00 8.04 -18.90
N GLN A 366 0.97 7.85 -17.98
CA GLN A 366 0.69 7.23 -16.68
C GLN A 366 -0.22 8.12 -15.82
N GLN A 367 -0.04 9.44 -15.85
CA GLN A 367 -0.94 10.38 -15.16
C GLN A 367 -2.35 10.38 -15.76
N ALA A 368 -2.49 10.29 -17.09
CA ALA A 368 -3.80 10.13 -17.75
C ALA A 368 -4.49 8.83 -17.32
N MET A 369 -3.75 7.72 -17.22
CA MET A 369 -4.30 6.46 -16.70
C MET A 369 -4.72 6.61 -15.22
N MET A 370 -3.94 7.30 -14.40
CA MET A 370 -4.27 7.58 -12.99
C MET A 370 -5.58 8.37 -12.88
N VAL A 371 -5.79 9.34 -13.75
CA VAL A 371 -7.05 10.10 -13.84
C VAL A 371 -8.23 9.17 -14.15
N LEU A 372 -8.09 8.32 -15.16
CA LEU A 372 -9.18 7.41 -15.55
C LEU A 372 -9.49 6.36 -14.49
N PHE A 373 -8.49 5.82 -13.79
CA PHE A 373 -8.72 4.94 -12.64
C PHE A 373 -9.47 5.68 -11.51
N SER A 374 -9.06 6.91 -11.20
CA SER A 374 -9.69 7.71 -10.15
C SER A 374 -11.13 8.06 -10.48
N LEU A 375 -11.39 8.51 -11.71
CA LEU A 375 -12.75 8.83 -12.16
C LEU A 375 -13.65 7.60 -12.23
N PHE A 376 -13.13 6.48 -12.75
CA PHE A 376 -13.87 5.22 -12.77
C PHE A 376 -14.34 4.83 -11.37
N ASP A 377 -13.48 4.87 -10.38
CA ASP A 377 -13.82 4.46 -9.02
C ASP A 377 -14.79 5.43 -8.31
N LEU A 378 -14.85 6.68 -8.75
CA LEU A 378 -15.85 7.66 -8.29
C LEU A 378 -17.23 7.49 -8.96
N LEU A 379 -17.33 6.71 -10.03
CA LEU A 379 -18.59 6.36 -10.68
C LEU A 379 -19.22 5.12 -10.06
N GLU A 380 -20.51 4.90 -10.33
CA GLU A 380 -21.26 3.74 -9.83
C GLU A 380 -20.63 2.40 -10.26
N GLU A 381 -20.15 2.32 -11.50
CA GLU A 381 -19.47 1.13 -12.03
C GLU A 381 -18.19 0.79 -11.23
N GLY A 382 -17.44 1.80 -10.82
CA GLY A 382 -16.23 1.62 -10.00
C GLY A 382 -16.57 1.13 -8.59
N GLN A 383 -17.66 1.60 -8.01
CA GLN A 383 -18.12 1.10 -6.72
C GLN A 383 -18.56 -0.37 -6.80
N ALA A 384 -19.23 -0.77 -7.88
CA ALA A 384 -19.59 -2.17 -8.14
C ALA A 384 -18.33 -3.05 -8.33
N TYR A 385 -17.33 -2.55 -9.07
CA TYR A 385 -16.04 -3.22 -9.22
C TYR A 385 -15.33 -3.41 -7.87
N LYS A 386 -15.27 -2.38 -7.05
CA LYS A 386 -14.66 -2.41 -5.71
C LYS A 386 -15.30 -3.47 -4.82
N GLU A 387 -16.63 -3.49 -4.77
CA GLU A 387 -17.35 -4.49 -3.99
C GLU A 387 -17.09 -5.91 -4.52
N ARG A 388 -17.01 -6.08 -5.84
CA ARG A 388 -16.67 -7.37 -6.43
C ARG A 388 -15.25 -7.84 -6.05
N VAL A 389 -14.27 -6.93 -6.06
CA VAL A 389 -12.90 -7.24 -5.62
C VAL A 389 -12.87 -7.65 -4.14
N ARG A 390 -13.59 -6.94 -3.27
CA ARG A 390 -13.74 -7.30 -1.85
C ARG A 390 -14.37 -8.68 -1.66
N GLN A 391 -15.41 -9.00 -2.45
CA GLN A 391 -16.04 -10.32 -2.42
C GLN A 391 -15.07 -11.43 -2.85
N ILE A 392 -14.26 -11.21 -3.88
CA ILE A 392 -13.27 -12.18 -4.35
C ILE A 392 -12.30 -12.54 -3.23
N VAL A 393 -11.68 -11.55 -2.58
CA VAL A 393 -10.70 -11.84 -1.51
C VAL A 393 -11.35 -12.50 -0.29
N ARG A 394 -12.59 -12.12 0.05
CA ARG A 394 -13.35 -12.75 1.14
C ARG A 394 -13.66 -14.21 0.83
N GLN A 395 -14.20 -14.50 -0.34
CA GLN A 395 -14.51 -15.86 -0.81
C GLN A 395 -13.26 -16.75 -0.81
N ARG A 396 -12.12 -16.24 -1.26
CA ARG A 396 -10.85 -16.99 -1.25
C ARG A 396 -10.35 -17.32 0.15
N LEU A 397 -10.52 -16.38 1.09
CA LEU A 397 -10.22 -16.66 2.50
C LEU A 397 -11.11 -17.78 3.05
N GLU A 398 -12.41 -17.72 2.78
CA GLU A 398 -13.36 -18.76 3.19
C GLU A 398 -12.98 -20.13 2.64
N LEU A 399 -12.68 -20.23 1.34
CA LEU A 399 -12.25 -21.47 0.69
C LEU A 399 -10.93 -22.01 1.24
N LEU A 400 -9.95 -21.13 1.49
CA LEU A 400 -8.69 -21.52 2.12
C LEU A 400 -8.91 -22.13 3.51
N LEU A 401 -9.74 -21.49 4.33
CA LEU A 401 -10.04 -21.93 5.69
C LEU A 401 -10.90 -23.20 5.70
N GLU A 402 -11.85 -23.33 4.77
CA GLU A 402 -12.63 -24.54 4.57
C GLU A 402 -11.71 -25.74 4.25
N GLY A 403 -10.81 -25.57 3.27
CA GLY A 403 -9.82 -26.60 2.93
C GLY A 403 -8.93 -27.00 4.10
N ALA A 404 -8.45 -26.03 4.86
CA ALA A 404 -7.60 -26.24 6.02
C ALA A 404 -8.36 -26.74 7.26
N ARG A 405 -9.70 -26.69 7.25
CA ARG A 405 -10.58 -26.94 8.40
C ARG A 405 -10.31 -26.01 9.59
N MET A 406 -9.85 -24.81 9.29
CA MET A 406 -9.57 -23.76 10.26
C MET A 406 -10.76 -22.84 10.42
N LYS A 407 -10.83 -22.13 11.54
CA LYS A 407 -11.85 -21.12 11.80
C LYS A 407 -11.18 -19.76 12.04
N THR A 408 -11.83 -18.70 11.59
CA THR A 408 -11.46 -17.34 11.96
C THR A 408 -12.65 -16.61 12.57
N ALA A 409 -12.36 -15.57 13.35
CA ALA A 409 -13.36 -14.57 13.66
C ALA A 409 -13.63 -13.73 12.41
N ASP A 410 -14.87 -13.38 12.18
CA ASP A 410 -15.24 -12.42 11.15
C ASP A 410 -14.65 -11.05 11.51
N ASP A 411 -13.96 -10.41 10.56
CA ASP A 411 -13.30 -9.13 10.76
C ASP A 411 -13.44 -8.27 9.50
N ASP A 412 -14.47 -7.44 9.47
CA ASP A 412 -14.78 -6.52 8.38
C ASP A 412 -13.71 -5.43 8.19
N ARG A 413 -12.83 -5.24 9.17
CA ARG A 413 -11.74 -4.25 9.16
C ARG A 413 -10.41 -4.83 8.64
N ARG A 414 -10.49 -5.83 7.77
CA ARG A 414 -9.34 -6.49 7.13
C ARG A 414 -9.34 -6.24 5.63
N ALA A 415 -8.19 -5.89 5.07
CA ALA A 415 -8.04 -5.75 3.61
C ALA A 415 -8.17 -7.09 2.86
N GLY A 416 -7.80 -8.20 3.48
CA GLY A 416 -7.93 -9.54 2.90
C GLY A 416 -7.00 -9.83 1.71
N HIS A 417 -6.09 -8.93 1.35
CA HIS A 417 -5.14 -9.15 0.25
C HIS A 417 -4.16 -10.29 0.56
N TYR A 418 -3.75 -10.36 1.82
CA TYR A 418 -2.97 -11.45 2.39
C TYR A 418 -3.67 -11.99 3.63
N VAL A 419 -3.37 -13.25 3.93
CA VAL A 419 -3.68 -13.86 5.22
C VAL A 419 -2.40 -14.49 5.79
N GLU A 420 -2.26 -14.42 7.10
CA GLU A 420 -1.25 -15.13 7.84
C GLU A 420 -1.95 -16.14 8.74
N LEU A 421 -1.70 -17.43 8.48
CA LEU A 421 -2.25 -18.53 9.24
C LEU A 421 -1.31 -18.86 10.38
N ASP A 422 -1.80 -18.82 11.62
CA ASP A 422 -1.06 -19.23 12.82
C ASP A 422 -1.23 -20.72 13.06
N LEU A 423 -0.24 -21.48 12.63
CA LEU A 423 -0.29 -22.94 12.68
C LEU A 423 -0.14 -23.47 14.10
N LEU A 424 0.61 -22.77 14.95
CA LEU A 424 0.81 -23.20 16.35
C LEU A 424 -0.42 -22.92 17.20
N ALA A 425 -1.02 -21.74 17.06
CA ALA A 425 -2.28 -21.42 17.74
C ALA A 425 -3.41 -22.37 17.31
N GLU A 426 -3.45 -22.75 16.03
CA GLU A 426 -4.43 -23.72 15.55
C GLU A 426 -4.15 -25.13 16.11
N ALA A 427 -2.88 -25.55 16.18
CA ALA A 427 -2.48 -26.81 16.79
C ALA A 427 -2.92 -26.87 18.25
N GLU A 428 -2.66 -25.83 19.04
CA GLU A 428 -3.08 -25.74 20.44
C GLU A 428 -4.60 -25.74 20.57
N ARG A 429 -5.31 -24.99 19.73
CA ARG A 429 -6.78 -24.92 19.75
C ARG A 429 -7.45 -26.27 19.48
N VAL A 430 -6.92 -27.07 18.55
CA VAL A 430 -7.55 -28.34 18.09
C VAL A 430 -7.10 -29.52 18.90
N HIS A 431 -5.83 -29.61 19.27
CA HIS A 431 -5.21 -30.78 19.87
C HIS A 431 -4.64 -30.52 21.26
N GLY A 432 -4.71 -29.30 21.76
CA GLY A 432 -4.22 -28.92 23.09
C GLY A 432 -2.74 -28.53 23.11
N LYS A 433 -2.34 -27.94 24.25
CA LYS A 433 -0.99 -27.41 24.46
C LYS A 433 0.12 -28.46 24.32
N GLU A 434 -0.12 -29.70 24.74
CA GLU A 434 0.88 -30.77 24.64
C GLU A 434 1.31 -31.05 23.19
N PHE A 435 0.35 -30.93 22.25
CA PHE A 435 0.66 -31.07 20.83
C PHE A 435 1.43 -29.85 20.28
N ALA A 436 1.03 -28.64 20.66
CA ALA A 436 1.78 -27.43 20.27
C ALA A 436 3.22 -27.47 20.79
N ASP A 437 3.42 -27.83 22.07
CA ASP A 437 4.74 -28.01 22.69
C ASP A 437 5.57 -29.09 21.97
N PHE A 438 4.92 -30.17 21.50
CA PHE A 438 5.59 -31.21 20.70
C PHE A 438 6.09 -30.66 19.38
N LEU A 439 5.29 -29.85 18.67
CA LEU A 439 5.69 -29.23 17.40
C LEU A 439 6.91 -28.32 17.60
N GLU A 440 6.87 -27.41 18.56
CA GLU A 440 7.96 -26.49 18.85
C GLU A 440 9.27 -27.17 19.25
N LYS A 441 9.18 -28.31 19.94
CA LYS A 441 10.38 -29.06 20.38
C LYS A 441 10.95 -29.96 19.30
N THR A 442 10.16 -30.37 18.33
CA THR A 442 10.52 -31.42 17.36
C THR A 442 10.94 -30.87 16.03
N TYR A 443 10.36 -29.74 15.58
CA TYR A 443 10.53 -29.20 14.25
C TYR A 443 10.87 -27.72 14.27
N GLU A 444 11.51 -27.26 13.19
CA GLU A 444 11.75 -25.85 12.95
C GLU A 444 10.44 -25.14 12.51
N PRO A 445 10.27 -23.84 12.83
CA PRO A 445 9.06 -23.08 12.46
C PRO A 445 8.75 -23.07 10.97
N SER A 446 9.75 -23.24 10.11
CA SER A 446 9.60 -23.30 8.64
C SER A 446 9.21 -24.70 8.09
N ASP A 447 9.23 -25.75 8.91
CA ASP A 447 8.95 -27.14 8.45
C ASP A 447 7.59 -27.27 7.75
N PRO A 448 6.48 -26.64 8.20
CA PRO A 448 5.19 -26.72 7.51
C PRO A 448 5.25 -26.20 6.06
N VAL A 449 6.04 -25.15 5.83
CA VAL A 449 6.22 -24.57 4.49
C VAL A 449 6.97 -25.52 3.57
N PHE A 450 8.00 -26.19 4.09
CA PHE A 450 8.75 -27.20 3.31
C PHE A 450 7.90 -28.44 3.02
N ARG A 451 7.11 -28.92 3.99
CA ARG A 451 6.17 -30.05 3.77
C ARG A 451 5.11 -29.69 2.72
N LEU A 452 4.55 -28.49 2.81
CA LEU A 452 3.59 -28.00 1.81
C LEU A 452 4.23 -27.97 0.42
N ALA A 453 5.42 -27.40 0.30
CA ALA A 453 6.13 -27.29 -0.98
C ALA A 453 6.50 -28.67 -1.56
N ALA A 454 6.93 -29.62 -0.74
CA ALA A 454 7.30 -30.97 -1.16
C ALA A 454 6.11 -31.76 -1.73
N ARG A 455 4.90 -31.54 -1.21
CA ARG A 455 3.69 -32.24 -1.65
C ARG A 455 3.03 -31.66 -2.88
N THR A 456 3.06 -30.36 -3.02
CA THR A 456 2.12 -29.66 -3.90
C THR A 456 2.82 -28.84 -4.98
N SER A 457 4.14 -28.71 -4.92
CA SER A 457 4.89 -27.71 -5.70
C SER A 457 4.38 -26.28 -5.50
N VAL A 458 3.71 -26.01 -4.35
CA VAL A 458 3.30 -24.67 -3.92
C VAL A 458 4.37 -24.11 -2.99
N ALA A 459 4.94 -22.99 -3.36
CA ALA A 459 5.81 -22.22 -2.47
C ALA A 459 5.00 -21.14 -1.77
N ALA A 460 4.95 -21.20 -0.45
CA ALA A 460 4.42 -20.13 0.40
C ALA A 460 5.55 -19.60 1.30
N PRO A 461 5.68 -18.29 1.50
CA PRO A 461 6.67 -17.79 2.45
C PRO A 461 6.24 -18.15 3.88
N PRO A 462 7.20 -18.46 4.77
CA PRO A 462 6.91 -18.50 6.19
C PRO A 462 6.44 -17.12 6.65
N GLY A 463 5.57 -17.06 7.62
CA GLY A 463 5.24 -15.81 8.30
C GLY A 463 6.32 -15.44 9.32
N GLY A 464 6.18 -14.28 9.91
CA GLY A 464 7.11 -13.72 10.88
C GLY A 464 7.78 -12.45 10.36
N PHE A 465 8.17 -11.59 11.30
CA PHE A 465 8.85 -10.33 11.02
C PHE A 465 10.35 -10.44 11.35
N ASP A 466 10.70 -11.02 12.49
CA ASP A 466 12.08 -11.18 12.97
C ASP A 466 12.71 -12.53 12.58
N GLY A 467 12.10 -13.25 11.68
CA GLY A 467 12.49 -14.59 11.24
C GLY A 467 11.31 -15.51 11.05
N PRO A 468 11.56 -16.75 10.60
CA PRO A 468 10.48 -17.73 10.40
C PRO A 468 9.74 -18.02 11.71
N GLU A 469 8.44 -17.94 11.68
CA GLU A 469 7.55 -18.31 12.76
C GLU A 469 6.64 -19.48 12.34
N TRP A 470 5.96 -20.12 13.31
CA TRP A 470 4.97 -21.16 13.05
C TRP A 470 3.72 -20.61 12.33
N SER A 471 3.96 -19.99 11.19
CA SER A 471 2.90 -19.40 10.37
C SER A 471 3.21 -19.48 8.90
N VAL A 472 2.15 -19.37 8.09
CA VAL A 472 2.24 -19.34 6.62
C VAL A 472 1.51 -18.12 6.11
N ARG A 473 2.20 -17.33 5.28
CA ARG A 473 1.61 -16.17 4.61
C ARG A 473 1.11 -16.57 3.22
N ILE A 474 -0.15 -16.29 2.94
CA ILE A 474 -0.80 -16.62 1.66
C ILE A 474 -1.38 -15.36 1.04
N SER A 475 -1.11 -15.15 -0.25
CA SER A 475 -1.70 -14.08 -1.05
C SER A 475 -3.05 -14.56 -1.60
N LEU A 476 -4.13 -13.98 -1.11
CA LEU A 476 -5.48 -14.24 -1.62
C LEU A 476 -5.74 -13.52 -2.95
N ALA A 477 -4.92 -12.54 -3.28
CA ALA A 477 -5.08 -11.74 -4.49
C ALA A 477 -4.51 -12.42 -5.75
N ASP A 478 -3.43 -13.19 -5.63
CA ASP A 478 -2.73 -13.81 -6.77
C ASP A 478 -3.28 -15.21 -7.11
N LEU A 479 -3.91 -15.88 -6.16
CA LEU A 479 -4.47 -17.22 -6.29
C LEU A 479 -5.90 -17.18 -6.84
N ASP A 480 -6.33 -18.26 -7.49
CA ASP A 480 -7.75 -18.44 -7.77
C ASP A 480 -8.49 -19.17 -6.64
N ASP A 481 -9.81 -19.29 -6.77
CA ASP A 481 -10.66 -19.91 -5.77
C ASP A 481 -10.29 -21.38 -5.50
N MET A 482 -9.97 -22.11 -6.56
CA MET A 482 -9.59 -23.53 -6.46
C MET A 482 -8.19 -23.71 -5.87
N ASP A 483 -7.28 -22.80 -6.17
CA ASP A 483 -5.94 -22.80 -5.58
C ASP A 483 -6.01 -22.56 -4.06
N CYS A 484 -6.84 -21.60 -3.63
CA CYS A 484 -7.07 -21.34 -2.21
C CYS A 484 -7.62 -22.58 -1.49
N LEU A 485 -8.62 -23.23 -2.05
CA LEU A 485 -9.21 -24.46 -1.47
C LEU A 485 -8.16 -25.60 -1.40
N LYS A 486 -7.39 -25.82 -2.48
CA LYS A 486 -6.36 -26.86 -2.53
C LYS A 486 -5.23 -26.61 -1.54
N ILE A 487 -4.74 -25.36 -1.44
CA ILE A 487 -3.69 -25.00 -0.46
C ILE A 487 -4.19 -25.26 0.96
N GLY A 488 -5.42 -24.86 1.26
CA GLY A 488 -6.03 -25.17 2.55
C GLY A 488 -6.07 -26.68 2.81
N HIS A 489 -6.50 -27.47 1.84
CA HIS A 489 -6.58 -28.93 1.97
C HIS A 489 -5.21 -29.55 2.27
N HIS A 490 -4.17 -29.13 1.56
CA HIS A 490 -2.81 -29.62 1.78
C HIS A 490 -2.22 -29.17 3.12
N LEU A 491 -2.53 -27.98 3.60
CA LEU A 491 -2.19 -27.57 4.95
C LEU A 491 -2.86 -28.48 6.00
N GLY A 492 -4.14 -28.80 5.79
CA GLY A 492 -4.85 -29.79 6.63
C GLY A 492 -4.21 -31.18 6.59
N GLU A 493 -3.62 -31.61 5.46
CA GLU A 493 -2.87 -32.85 5.37
C GLU A 493 -1.56 -32.81 6.14
N VAL A 494 -0.81 -31.72 6.04
CA VAL A 494 0.43 -31.51 6.81
C VAL A 494 0.12 -31.59 8.33
N PHE A 495 -0.98 -30.98 8.77
CA PHE A 495 -1.41 -31.12 10.16
C PHE A 495 -1.70 -32.56 10.57
N ARG A 496 -2.38 -33.35 9.74
CA ARG A 496 -2.65 -34.77 10.01
C ARG A 496 -1.37 -35.61 10.15
N GLU A 497 -0.32 -35.28 9.39
CA GLU A 497 0.98 -35.93 9.55
C GLU A 497 1.61 -35.65 10.91
N TYR A 498 1.64 -34.37 11.33
CA TYR A 498 2.15 -34.03 12.65
C TYR A 498 1.39 -34.73 13.76
N VAL A 499 0.06 -34.84 13.69
CA VAL A 499 -0.75 -35.59 14.65
C VAL A 499 -0.38 -37.06 14.65
N ALA A 500 -0.20 -37.68 13.47
CA ALA A 500 0.21 -39.08 13.37
C ALA A 500 1.62 -39.34 13.90
N GLU A 501 2.54 -38.37 13.74
CA GLU A 501 3.90 -38.43 14.30
C GLU A 501 3.87 -38.25 15.82
N TRP A 502 3.08 -37.31 16.33
CA TRP A 502 2.88 -37.10 17.77
C TRP A 502 2.31 -38.34 18.48
N THR A 503 1.28 -38.97 17.92
CA THR A 503 0.67 -40.17 18.49
C THR A 503 1.58 -41.41 18.51
N ARG A 504 2.61 -41.43 17.64
CA ARG A 504 3.64 -42.47 17.63
C ARG A 504 4.83 -42.17 18.55
N SER A 505 4.98 -40.93 18.97
CA SER A 505 6.05 -40.53 19.90
C SER A 505 5.78 -41.16 21.27
N PRO A 506 6.80 -41.75 21.93
CA PRO A 506 6.61 -42.29 23.29
C PRO A 506 6.27 -41.13 24.23
N SER A 507 5.12 -41.21 24.88
CA SER A 507 4.73 -40.24 25.94
C SER A 507 5.89 -40.02 26.91
N PRO A 508 6.22 -38.78 27.29
CA PRO A 508 7.17 -38.59 28.38
C PRO A 508 6.60 -39.26 29.64
N ARG A 509 7.21 -40.36 30.04
CA ARG A 509 6.87 -41.00 31.29
C ARG A 509 7.07 -39.96 32.38
N GLY A 510 6.00 -39.60 33.09
CA GLY A 510 6.09 -38.84 34.31
C GLY A 510 7.09 -39.50 35.29
N PRO A 511 7.75 -38.74 36.18
CA PRO A 511 8.75 -39.29 37.08
C PRO A 511 8.13 -40.49 37.80
N ALA A 512 8.81 -41.67 37.68
CA ALA A 512 8.44 -42.88 38.34
C ALA A 512 8.31 -42.60 39.82
N GLY A 513 7.10 -42.68 40.36
CA GLY A 513 6.87 -42.57 41.78
C GLY A 513 7.74 -43.60 42.49
N GLU A 514 8.56 -43.15 43.42
CA GLU A 514 9.31 -44.01 44.33
C GLU A 514 8.37 -45.04 44.95
N ALA A 515 8.61 -46.27 44.55
CA ALA A 515 7.95 -47.42 45.21
C ALA A 515 8.47 -47.48 46.65
N GLY A 516 7.61 -47.09 47.58
CA GLY A 516 7.85 -47.23 48.99
C GLY A 516 8.15 -48.70 49.36
N HIS A 517 9.32 -48.95 49.94
CA HIS A 517 9.61 -50.21 50.56
C HIS A 517 8.71 -50.43 51.77
N PRO A 518 8.09 -51.60 51.93
CA PRO A 518 7.38 -51.95 53.18
C PRO A 518 8.45 -52.30 54.24
N GLY A 519 8.49 -51.51 55.29
CA GLY A 519 9.29 -51.78 56.46
C GLY A 519 8.91 -53.10 57.11
N ALA A 520 9.87 -53.99 57.32
CA ALA A 520 9.77 -55.14 58.15
C ALA A 520 9.91 -54.71 59.60
N ALA A 521 8.94 -55.13 60.41
CA ALA A 521 8.99 -55.03 61.84
C ALA A 521 10.06 -56.00 62.45
N ARG A 522 10.87 -55.50 63.33
CA ARG A 522 11.21 -55.99 64.65
C ARG A 522 12.01 -54.92 65.41
#